data_1724fb6cff49afa0b6910c4fe3d95b7e
#
_entry.id   1724fb6cff49afa0b6910c4fe3d95b7e
#
_cell.length_a   1.000
_cell.length_b   1.000
_cell.length_c   1.000
_cell.angle_alpha   90.00
_cell.angle_beta   90.00
_cell.angle_gamma   90.00
#
_symmetry.space_group_name_H-M   'P 1'
#
loop_
_entity.id
_entity.type
_entity.pdbx_description
1 polymer ?
#
loop_
_entity_poly.entity_id
_entity_poly.type
_entity_poly.pdbx_seq_one_letter_code
_entity_poly.pdbx_strand_id
1 'polypeptide(L)'
;MKRKSLIILGIILGVLALFVILAWPAAPLWERWGAKPVCIQGSWPHLQIVSCSPAAAPSVVAPRPPPTVDAQGPIPIIVDDDGSPDGTVALLYFLRNPLFDIRAVTVSCGEAHPEVFARHLQSLLAGLGRPDIPVGQGRGTPLEGNNAFPDPWRQASDDFWGVGYPEGQVSLNAVPAAELIVDTVRNSAQPVMLFVSGTHTNLAEALRLDSGIVDNIRDVYVMGGSIHVPGNIQSDWPEIDNAVAEWNIWVDPVAADEVFTSGLEIHLAPLDATDQVLWTESDARAWAASGSPEGTLASDLLMMTLDSWSATGVYVWDLVAAIQATDPALCPEIPFALDVLVAPGPDQGQTVITDAPQNAAACLEPDAVQMRALATGVLGP
;
A
#
# COMPACT_ATOMS: atom_id res chain seq x y z
N MET A 1 -9.06 52.68 24.09
CA MET A 1 -9.08 51.44 23.27
C MET A 1 -7.70 50.89 22.86
N LYS A 2 -6.62 51.69 22.87
CA LYS A 2 -5.27 51.23 22.37
C LYS A 2 -4.45 50.37 23.36
N ARG A 3 -4.71 50.37 24.69
CA ARG A 3 -3.92 49.58 25.66
C ARG A 3 -4.35 48.10 25.78
N LYS A 4 -5.62 47.79 25.58
CA LYS A 4 -6.11 46.39 25.65
C LYS A 4 -5.67 45.54 24.43
N SER A 5 -5.55 46.18 23.26
CA SER A 5 -5.08 45.50 22.05
C SER A 5 -3.60 45.11 22.06
N LEU A 6 -2.77 45.92 22.77
CA LEU A 6 -1.34 45.60 22.90
C LEU A 6 -1.08 44.44 23.90
N ILE A 7 -1.91 44.28 24.92
CA ILE A 7 -1.77 43.18 25.88
C ILE A 7 -2.19 41.86 25.23
N ILE A 8 -3.25 41.84 24.44
CA ILE A 8 -3.71 40.66 23.71
C ILE A 8 -2.68 40.24 22.67
N LEU A 9 -2.07 41.17 21.95
CA LEU A 9 -1.03 40.89 20.95
C LEU A 9 0.25 40.34 21.65
N GLY A 10 0.62 40.83 22.82
CA GLY A 10 1.75 40.32 23.59
C GLY A 10 1.54 38.89 24.10
N ILE A 11 0.32 38.55 24.51
CA ILE A 11 -0.04 37.19 24.93
C ILE A 11 -0.05 36.22 23.75
N ILE A 12 -0.58 36.62 22.61
CA ILE A 12 -0.59 35.78 21.37
C ILE A 12 0.85 35.56 20.87
N LEU A 13 1.70 36.57 20.88
CA LEU A 13 3.11 36.40 20.48
C LEU A 13 3.90 35.57 21.50
N GLY A 14 3.59 35.67 22.81
CA GLY A 14 4.20 34.82 23.83
C GLY A 14 3.81 33.34 23.70
N VAL A 15 2.55 33.04 23.32
CA VAL A 15 2.06 31.69 23.11
C VAL A 15 2.65 31.12 21.80
N LEU A 16 2.75 31.91 20.73
CA LEU A 16 3.41 31.50 19.47
C LEU A 16 4.91 31.27 19.66
N ALA A 17 5.60 32.08 20.46
CA ALA A 17 7.01 31.85 20.78
C ALA A 17 7.23 30.57 21.61
N LEU A 18 6.28 30.20 22.48
CA LEU A 18 6.31 28.92 23.19
C LEU A 18 6.12 27.73 22.24
N PHE A 19 5.24 27.86 21.24
CA PHE A 19 5.03 26.81 20.23
C PHE A 19 6.23 26.62 19.30
N VAL A 20 6.93 27.67 18.93
CA VAL A 20 8.13 27.58 18.06
C VAL A 20 9.34 26.99 18.82
N ILE A 21 9.43 27.17 20.13
CA ILE A 21 10.49 26.54 20.95
C ILE A 21 10.22 25.05 21.20
N LEU A 22 8.97 24.60 21.10
CA LEU A 22 8.55 23.21 21.28
C LEU A 22 8.65 22.35 19.99
N ALA A 23 8.91 22.97 18.84
CA ALA A 23 8.97 22.31 17.54
C ALA A 23 10.40 22.04 17.01
N TRP A 24 11.45 22.19 17.84
CA TRP A 24 12.82 21.88 17.44
C TRP A 24 13.22 20.45 17.82
N PRO A 25 13.88 19.67 16.93
CA PRO A 25 14.20 18.26 17.16
C PRO A 25 15.45 18.05 18.05
N ALA A 26 15.49 18.68 19.21
CA ALA A 26 16.45 18.34 20.25
C ALA A 26 15.66 17.88 21.46
N ALA A 27 16.10 16.81 22.13
CA ALA A 27 15.43 16.22 23.31
C ALA A 27 14.75 17.29 24.17
N PRO A 28 13.45 17.19 24.41
CA PRO A 28 12.66 18.27 24.95
C PRO A 28 13.23 18.73 26.29
N LEU A 29 13.35 20.05 26.48
CA LEU A 29 13.98 20.68 27.66
C LEU A 29 13.43 20.23 29.01
N TRP A 30 12.22 19.65 29.06
CA TRP A 30 11.62 19.11 30.29
C TRP A 30 12.31 17.83 30.81
N GLU A 31 12.94 17.02 29.96
CA GLU A 31 13.70 15.84 30.40
C GLU A 31 14.93 16.25 31.21
N ARG A 32 15.52 17.42 30.90
CA ARG A 32 16.66 17.98 31.65
C ARG A 32 16.30 18.49 33.04
N TRP A 33 15.00 18.77 33.31
CA TRP A 33 14.54 19.39 34.57
C TRP A 33 13.63 18.48 35.38
N GLY A 34 13.43 17.22 34.98
CA GLY A 34 12.58 16.27 35.68
C GLY A 34 11.09 16.64 35.70
N ALA A 35 10.65 17.55 34.84
CA ALA A 35 9.25 17.94 34.73
C ALA A 35 8.44 16.83 34.08
N LYS A 36 7.35 16.39 34.70
CA LYS A 36 6.44 15.41 34.08
C LYS A 36 5.58 16.12 33.02
N PRO A 37 5.36 15.51 31.87
CA PRO A 37 4.45 16.04 30.85
C PRO A 37 3.04 16.15 31.43
N VAL A 38 2.31 17.20 31.06
CA VAL A 38 0.93 17.42 31.46
C VAL A 38 0.04 17.49 30.24
N CYS A 39 -1.09 16.79 30.26
CA CYS A 39 -2.10 16.77 29.23
C CYS A 39 -3.31 17.62 29.60
N ILE A 40 -3.98 18.17 28.60
CA ILE A 40 -5.26 18.84 28.78
C ILE A 40 -6.35 17.87 28.34
N GLN A 41 -7.23 17.51 29.25
CA GLN A 41 -8.35 16.58 28.98
C GLN A 41 -9.69 17.26 29.26
N GLY A 42 -10.67 17.05 28.40
CA GLY A 42 -12.02 17.60 28.49
C GLY A 42 -12.34 18.62 27.41
N SER A 43 -13.62 19.03 27.33
CA SER A 43 -14.13 20.06 26.42
C SER A 43 -14.47 21.34 27.17
N TRP A 44 -14.38 22.49 26.47
CA TRP A 44 -14.75 23.78 27.07
C TRP A 44 -16.23 23.78 27.55
N PRO A 45 -16.56 24.21 28.77
CA PRO A 45 -15.70 24.91 29.74
C PRO A 45 -15.00 24.01 30.80
N HIS A 46 -14.97 22.70 30.64
CA HIS A 46 -14.49 21.73 31.66
C HIS A 46 -13.12 21.13 31.30
N LEU A 47 -12.14 21.96 30.96
CA LEU A 47 -10.77 21.54 30.70
C LEU A 47 -10.05 21.23 32.01
N GLN A 48 -9.38 20.07 32.12
CA GLN A 48 -8.56 19.67 33.24
C GLN A 48 -7.13 19.40 32.79
N ILE A 49 -6.16 19.87 33.59
CA ILE A 49 -4.75 19.54 33.40
C ILE A 49 -4.49 18.25 34.17
N VAL A 50 -4.11 17.21 33.48
CA VAL A 50 -3.79 15.89 34.05
C VAL A 50 -2.35 15.50 33.74
N SER A 51 -1.74 14.67 34.62
CA SER A 51 -0.43 14.09 34.30
C SER A 51 -0.56 13.14 33.16
N CYS A 52 0.19 13.37 32.06
CA CYS A 52 0.29 12.38 31.00
C CYS A 52 1.10 11.20 31.53
N SER A 53 0.53 9.99 31.50
CA SER A 53 1.40 8.82 31.39
C SER A 53 1.93 8.85 29.94
N PRO A 54 3.25 8.78 29.72
CA PRO A 54 3.71 8.52 28.35
C PRO A 54 3.03 7.22 27.91
N ALA A 55 2.26 7.25 26.81
CA ALA A 55 1.90 6.04 26.12
C ALA A 55 3.21 5.26 25.91
N ALA A 56 3.24 4.00 26.28
CA ALA A 56 4.39 3.17 25.99
C ALA A 56 4.65 3.34 24.48
N ALA A 57 5.86 3.76 24.11
CA ALA A 57 6.24 3.80 22.72
C ALA A 57 5.92 2.42 22.14
N PRO A 58 5.25 2.32 20.97
CA PRO A 58 4.98 1.04 20.37
C PRO A 58 6.30 0.28 20.28
N SER A 59 6.30 -0.95 20.76
CA SER A 59 7.50 -1.79 20.73
C SER A 59 7.77 -2.10 19.26
N VAL A 60 8.82 -1.53 18.71
CA VAL A 60 9.29 -1.94 17.37
C VAL A 60 9.57 -3.44 17.45
N VAL A 61 8.85 -4.23 16.67
CA VAL A 61 9.14 -5.66 16.53
C VAL A 61 10.54 -5.77 15.94
N ALA A 62 11.36 -6.69 16.47
CA ALA A 62 12.67 -6.94 15.86
C ALA A 62 12.47 -7.21 14.37
N PRO A 63 13.28 -6.57 13.47
CA PRO A 63 13.12 -6.75 12.03
C PRO A 63 13.06 -8.24 11.71
N ARG A 64 12.02 -8.66 10.99
CA ARG A 64 11.95 -10.03 10.49
C ARG A 64 13.13 -10.21 9.53
N PRO A 65 13.88 -11.31 9.60
CA PRO A 65 14.91 -11.56 8.61
C PRO A 65 14.25 -11.67 7.22
N PRO A 66 14.92 -11.21 6.16
CA PRO A 66 14.41 -11.35 4.81
C PRO A 66 14.06 -12.82 4.54
N PRO A 67 12.94 -13.07 3.86
CA PRO A 67 12.60 -14.41 3.47
C PRO A 67 13.72 -14.98 2.59
N THR A 68 14.05 -16.23 2.77
CA THR A 68 15.11 -16.89 2.01
C THR A 68 14.53 -18.06 1.23
N VAL A 69 15.08 -18.30 0.06
CA VAL A 69 14.83 -19.56 -0.63
C VAL A 69 15.38 -20.66 0.27
N ASP A 70 14.48 -21.43 0.85
CA ASP A 70 14.83 -22.55 1.71
C ASP A 70 15.01 -23.86 0.92
N ALA A 71 15.12 -25.00 1.63
CA ALA A 71 15.22 -26.30 0.97
C ALA A 71 13.95 -26.71 0.18
N GLN A 72 12.86 -25.96 0.31
CA GLN A 72 11.59 -26.20 -0.40
C GLN A 72 11.50 -25.41 -1.71
N GLY A 73 12.39 -24.45 -1.96
CA GLY A 73 12.43 -23.66 -3.18
C GLY A 73 11.92 -22.24 -3.02
N PRO A 74 11.64 -21.51 -4.13
CA PRO A 74 11.08 -20.16 -4.09
C PRO A 74 9.72 -20.11 -3.41
N ILE A 75 9.39 -18.94 -2.85
CA ILE A 75 8.14 -18.70 -2.14
C ILE A 75 6.98 -18.63 -3.15
N PRO A 76 5.96 -19.49 -3.04
CA PRO A 76 4.78 -19.35 -3.88
C PRO A 76 4.03 -18.07 -3.52
N ILE A 77 3.75 -17.24 -4.54
CA ILE A 77 3.07 -15.96 -4.36
C ILE A 77 1.87 -15.84 -5.33
N ILE A 78 0.78 -15.25 -4.83
CA ILE A 78 -0.31 -14.71 -5.64
C ILE A 78 -0.16 -13.19 -5.64
N VAL A 79 -0.23 -12.56 -6.82
CA VAL A 79 -0.23 -11.10 -7.00
C VAL A 79 -1.64 -10.66 -7.35
N ASP A 80 -2.27 -9.89 -6.47
CA ASP A 80 -3.61 -9.31 -6.66
C ASP A 80 -3.46 -7.80 -6.89
N ASP A 81 -3.70 -7.36 -8.12
CA ASP A 81 -3.49 -6.00 -8.64
C ASP A 81 -4.84 -5.42 -9.09
N ASP A 82 -4.97 -4.12 -9.16
CA ASP A 82 -6.18 -3.44 -9.64
C ASP A 82 -6.03 -2.73 -10.98
N GLY A 83 -4.88 -2.91 -11.61
CA GLY A 83 -4.59 -2.34 -12.93
C GLY A 83 -3.91 -0.99 -12.87
N SER A 84 -3.14 -0.69 -11.83
CA SER A 84 -2.31 0.49 -11.74
C SER A 84 -0.97 0.35 -12.48
N PRO A 85 -0.33 1.45 -12.90
CA PRO A 85 1.00 1.39 -13.52
C PRO A 85 2.03 0.82 -12.55
N ASP A 86 1.97 1.20 -11.29
CA ASP A 86 2.90 0.78 -10.24
C ASP A 86 2.65 -0.66 -9.75
N GLY A 87 1.40 -1.15 -9.77
CA GLY A 87 1.10 -2.57 -9.59
C GLY A 87 1.70 -3.43 -10.69
N THR A 88 1.63 -2.95 -11.94
CA THR A 88 2.33 -3.62 -13.05
C THR A 88 3.85 -3.62 -12.84
N VAL A 89 4.45 -2.53 -12.37
CA VAL A 89 5.89 -2.48 -12.01
C VAL A 89 6.21 -3.47 -10.89
N ALA A 90 5.36 -3.59 -9.87
CA ALA A 90 5.52 -4.57 -8.80
C ALA A 90 5.43 -6.02 -9.32
N LEU A 91 4.51 -6.32 -10.25
CA LEU A 91 4.44 -7.62 -10.90
C LEU A 91 5.73 -7.93 -11.69
N LEU A 92 6.26 -6.97 -12.47
CA LEU A 92 7.52 -7.12 -13.21
C LEU A 92 8.70 -7.36 -12.27
N TYR A 93 8.71 -6.69 -11.11
CA TYR A 93 9.69 -6.90 -10.06
C TYR A 93 9.63 -8.33 -9.51
N PHE A 94 8.45 -8.87 -9.20
CA PHE A 94 8.28 -10.25 -8.74
C PHE A 94 8.68 -11.27 -9.81
N LEU A 95 8.36 -11.02 -11.09
CA LEU A 95 8.76 -11.91 -12.21
C LEU A 95 10.28 -12.05 -12.34
N ARG A 96 11.03 -11.00 -12.01
CA ARG A 96 12.49 -11.02 -12.07
C ARG A 96 13.15 -11.44 -10.77
N ASN A 97 12.42 -11.48 -9.66
CA ASN A 97 12.99 -11.80 -8.35
C ASN A 97 12.97 -13.32 -8.11
N PRO A 98 14.12 -14.01 -8.10
CA PRO A 98 14.18 -15.47 -7.97
C PRO A 98 13.73 -15.98 -6.60
N LEU A 99 13.46 -15.09 -5.65
CA LEU A 99 12.93 -15.44 -4.34
C LEU A 99 11.47 -15.97 -4.43
N PHE A 100 10.75 -15.56 -5.47
CA PHE A 100 9.31 -15.84 -5.62
C PHE A 100 8.99 -16.76 -6.79
N ASP A 101 7.95 -17.54 -6.63
CA ASP A 101 7.31 -18.34 -7.68
C ASP A 101 5.85 -17.87 -7.82
N ILE A 102 5.57 -17.04 -8.85
CA ILE A 102 4.23 -16.51 -9.07
C ILE A 102 3.31 -17.65 -9.53
N ARG A 103 2.33 -17.97 -8.69
CA ARG A 103 1.38 -19.08 -8.89
C ARG A 103 0.09 -18.62 -9.58
N ALA A 104 -0.26 -17.36 -9.38
CA ALA A 104 -1.41 -16.72 -10.02
C ALA A 104 -1.26 -15.21 -9.98
N VAL A 105 -1.92 -14.53 -10.91
CA VAL A 105 -2.17 -13.08 -10.87
C VAL A 105 -3.67 -12.88 -10.92
N THR A 106 -4.21 -12.00 -10.06
CA THR A 106 -5.63 -11.65 -10.04
C THR A 106 -5.82 -10.16 -10.19
N VAL A 107 -6.92 -9.74 -10.80
CA VAL A 107 -7.25 -8.32 -11.01
C VAL A 107 -8.50 -7.99 -10.22
N SER A 108 -8.38 -7.12 -9.22
CA SER A 108 -9.48 -6.61 -8.40
C SER A 108 -10.17 -5.40 -9.05
N CYS A 109 -11.34 -4.99 -8.54
CA CYS A 109 -11.94 -3.73 -8.96
C CYS A 109 -11.10 -2.57 -8.43
N GLY A 110 -10.73 -1.65 -9.30
CA GLY A 110 -9.89 -0.51 -8.89
C GLY A 110 -9.59 0.41 -10.05
N GLU A 111 -8.32 0.67 -10.31
CA GLU A 111 -7.89 1.63 -11.31
C GLU A 111 -8.20 1.18 -12.75
N ALA A 112 -8.35 -0.12 -13.02
CA ALA A 112 -8.83 -0.62 -14.30
C ALA A 112 -10.18 -1.35 -14.19
N HIS A 113 -10.78 -1.67 -15.35
CA HIS A 113 -11.85 -2.64 -15.42
C HIS A 113 -11.24 -4.05 -15.44
N PRO A 114 -11.53 -4.91 -14.44
CA PRO A 114 -10.86 -6.20 -14.31
C PRO A 114 -10.95 -7.09 -15.55
N GLU A 115 -12.07 -7.03 -16.30
CA GLU A 115 -12.24 -7.81 -17.52
C GLU A 115 -11.31 -7.36 -18.66
N VAL A 116 -10.95 -6.08 -18.69
CA VAL A 116 -10.06 -5.51 -19.70
C VAL A 116 -8.62 -5.77 -19.28
N PHE A 117 -8.28 -5.42 -18.06
CA PHE A 117 -6.91 -5.49 -17.58
C PHE A 117 -6.40 -6.93 -17.44
N ALA A 118 -7.25 -7.88 -17.05
CA ALA A 118 -6.88 -9.30 -17.03
C ALA A 118 -6.42 -9.81 -18.40
N ARG A 119 -6.98 -9.28 -19.49
CA ARG A 119 -6.51 -9.62 -20.86
C ARG A 119 -5.14 -9.02 -21.17
N HIS A 120 -4.87 -7.78 -20.70
CA HIS A 120 -3.54 -7.19 -20.82
C HIS A 120 -2.51 -8.03 -20.08
N LEU A 121 -2.80 -8.43 -18.83
CA LEU A 121 -1.88 -9.26 -18.06
C LEU A 121 -1.67 -10.65 -18.68
N GLN A 122 -2.72 -11.30 -19.19
CA GLN A 122 -2.56 -12.55 -19.93
C GLN A 122 -1.64 -12.40 -21.16
N SER A 123 -1.85 -11.31 -21.92
CA SER A 123 -1.04 -11.01 -23.11
C SER A 123 0.40 -10.69 -22.73
N LEU A 124 0.60 -9.87 -21.70
CA LEU A 124 1.91 -9.51 -21.16
C LEU A 124 2.68 -10.74 -20.68
N LEU A 125 2.08 -11.56 -19.82
CA LEU A 125 2.71 -12.78 -19.29
C LEU A 125 3.07 -13.75 -20.43
N ALA A 126 2.20 -13.93 -21.39
CA ALA A 126 2.50 -14.75 -22.58
C ALA A 126 3.64 -14.16 -23.42
N GLY A 127 3.67 -12.84 -23.60
CA GLY A 127 4.75 -12.14 -24.31
C GLY A 127 6.10 -12.19 -23.58
N LEU A 128 6.07 -12.27 -22.25
CA LEU A 128 7.25 -12.48 -21.39
C LEU A 128 7.65 -13.97 -21.28
N GLY A 129 6.97 -14.88 -22.00
CA GLY A 129 7.26 -16.31 -21.97
C GLY A 129 6.72 -17.04 -20.72
N ARG A 130 5.77 -16.43 -20.01
CA ARG A 130 5.12 -16.98 -18.81
C ARG A 130 3.61 -17.24 -18.99
N PRO A 131 3.19 -17.93 -20.10
CA PRO A 131 1.78 -18.29 -20.31
C PRO A 131 1.27 -19.34 -19.30
N ASP A 132 2.17 -19.89 -18.50
CA ASP A 132 1.89 -20.84 -17.42
C ASP A 132 1.25 -20.19 -16.20
N ILE A 133 1.40 -18.88 -16.00
CA ILE A 133 0.80 -18.15 -14.88
C ILE A 133 -0.66 -17.86 -15.20
N PRO A 134 -1.62 -18.43 -14.45
CA PRO A 134 -3.03 -18.14 -14.66
C PRO A 134 -3.38 -16.71 -14.21
N VAL A 135 -4.30 -16.07 -14.93
CA VAL A 135 -4.82 -14.73 -14.58
C VAL A 135 -6.30 -14.84 -14.22
N GLY A 136 -6.65 -14.38 -13.03
CA GLY A 136 -8.02 -14.32 -12.52
C GLY A 136 -8.64 -12.94 -12.72
N GLN A 137 -9.90 -12.93 -13.15
CA GLN A 137 -10.71 -11.72 -13.28
C GLN A 137 -11.60 -11.57 -12.05
N GLY A 138 -11.44 -10.47 -11.32
CA GLY A 138 -12.32 -10.08 -10.23
C GLY A 138 -13.63 -9.44 -10.72
N ARG A 139 -14.48 -9.09 -9.77
CA ARG A 139 -15.69 -8.32 -10.04
C ARG A 139 -15.33 -6.86 -10.38
N GLY A 140 -16.17 -6.20 -11.16
CA GLY A 140 -15.94 -4.82 -11.60
C GLY A 140 -16.41 -3.74 -10.61
N THR A 141 -16.85 -4.11 -9.39
CA THR A 141 -17.44 -3.23 -8.38
C THR A 141 -17.02 -3.67 -6.98
N PRO A 142 -17.02 -2.77 -5.98
CA PRO A 142 -16.80 -3.15 -4.58
C PRO A 142 -17.86 -4.15 -4.08
N LEU A 143 -17.63 -4.75 -2.91
CA LEU A 143 -18.57 -5.66 -2.26
C LEU A 143 -19.87 -4.94 -1.91
N GLU A 144 -19.76 -3.71 -1.43
CA GLU A 144 -20.90 -2.85 -1.10
C GLU A 144 -20.64 -1.41 -1.60
N GLY A 145 -21.74 -0.68 -1.87
CA GLY A 145 -21.64 0.69 -2.36
C GLY A 145 -21.26 0.77 -3.85
N ASN A 146 -20.65 1.89 -4.23
CA ASN A 146 -20.30 2.20 -5.61
C ASN A 146 -19.06 3.10 -5.71
N ASN A 147 -18.20 3.10 -4.72
CA ASN A 147 -16.93 3.80 -4.79
C ASN A 147 -16.11 3.25 -5.94
N ALA A 148 -15.44 4.12 -6.65
CA ALA A 148 -14.61 3.75 -7.78
C ALA A 148 -13.56 4.82 -8.06
N PHE A 149 -12.47 4.42 -8.68
CA PHE A 149 -11.54 5.37 -9.28
C PHE A 149 -12.22 6.20 -10.36
N PRO A 150 -11.75 7.44 -10.63
CA PRO A 150 -12.31 8.29 -11.67
C PRO A 150 -12.28 7.64 -13.05
N ASP A 151 -13.38 7.78 -13.81
CA ASP A 151 -13.48 7.22 -15.16
C ASP A 151 -12.29 7.53 -16.08
N PRO A 152 -11.70 8.75 -16.09
CA PRO A 152 -10.53 9.02 -16.93
C PRO A 152 -9.30 8.17 -16.58
N TRP A 153 -9.10 7.84 -15.29
CA TRP A 153 -8.01 6.96 -14.86
C TRP A 153 -8.27 5.54 -15.30
N ARG A 154 -9.49 5.04 -15.05
CA ARG A 154 -9.90 3.70 -15.48
C ARG A 154 -9.76 3.49 -16.99
N GLN A 155 -10.13 4.50 -17.79
CA GLN A 155 -9.95 4.46 -19.24
C GLN A 155 -8.47 4.44 -19.65
N ALA A 156 -7.60 5.19 -18.96
CA ALA A 156 -6.17 5.16 -19.21
C ALA A 156 -5.57 3.79 -18.89
N SER A 157 -5.97 3.17 -17.78
CA SER A 157 -5.53 1.84 -17.37
C SER A 157 -6.07 0.76 -18.33
N ASP A 158 -7.31 0.88 -18.79
CA ASP A 158 -7.88 -0.01 -19.82
C ASP A 158 -7.16 0.08 -21.18
N ASP A 159 -6.50 1.20 -21.48
CA ASP A 159 -5.66 1.40 -22.68
C ASP A 159 -4.17 1.14 -22.39
N PHE A 160 -3.88 0.51 -21.26
CA PHE A 160 -2.52 0.29 -20.74
C PHE A 160 -1.66 1.57 -20.77
N TRP A 161 -2.27 2.68 -20.41
CA TRP A 161 -1.71 4.05 -20.42
C TRP A 161 -1.04 4.47 -21.74
N GLY A 162 -1.40 3.82 -22.86
CA GLY A 162 -0.75 4.02 -24.16
C GLY A 162 0.68 3.48 -24.23
N VAL A 163 1.13 2.73 -23.23
CA VAL A 163 2.46 2.10 -23.20
C VAL A 163 2.43 0.76 -23.93
N GLY A 164 3.35 0.57 -24.86
CA GLY A 164 3.50 -0.71 -25.54
C GLY A 164 4.20 -1.74 -24.63
N TYR A 165 3.75 -2.99 -24.70
CA TYR A 165 4.33 -4.09 -23.92
C TYR A 165 4.53 -5.34 -24.78
N PRO A 166 5.35 -6.33 -24.37
CA PRO A 166 5.46 -7.59 -25.09
C PRO A 166 4.11 -8.32 -25.12
N GLU A 167 3.57 -8.56 -26.32
CA GLU A 167 2.27 -9.20 -26.48
C GLU A 167 2.41 -10.68 -26.82
N GLY A 168 1.54 -11.50 -26.24
CA GLY A 168 1.41 -12.92 -26.56
C GLY A 168 -0.03 -13.33 -26.82
N GLN A 169 -0.23 -14.61 -27.10
CA GLN A 169 -1.57 -15.14 -27.34
C GLN A 169 -2.35 -15.26 -26.03
N VAL A 170 -3.56 -14.73 -26.02
CA VAL A 170 -4.47 -14.71 -24.88
C VAL A 170 -5.46 -15.86 -24.94
N SER A 171 -5.70 -16.53 -23.83
CA SER A 171 -6.85 -17.41 -23.65
C SER A 171 -8.06 -16.57 -23.27
N LEU A 172 -9.17 -16.74 -23.98
CA LEU A 172 -10.39 -15.97 -23.72
C LEU A 172 -11.21 -16.47 -22.52
N ASN A 173 -10.75 -17.51 -21.82
CA ASN A 173 -11.45 -18.04 -20.65
C ASN A 173 -11.04 -17.24 -19.43
N ALA A 174 -11.94 -16.36 -18.97
CA ALA A 174 -11.79 -15.69 -17.68
C ALA A 174 -11.97 -16.71 -16.56
N VAL A 175 -11.01 -16.75 -15.63
CA VAL A 175 -11.13 -17.49 -14.37
C VAL A 175 -11.57 -16.49 -13.31
N PRO A 176 -12.61 -16.78 -12.50
CA PRO A 176 -12.96 -15.90 -11.38
C PRO A 176 -11.79 -15.78 -10.40
N ALA A 177 -11.43 -14.54 -10.03
CA ALA A 177 -10.25 -14.27 -9.19
C ALA A 177 -10.32 -14.97 -7.83
N ALA A 178 -11.46 -14.89 -7.15
CA ALA A 178 -11.65 -15.51 -5.84
C ALA A 178 -11.53 -17.04 -5.88
N GLU A 179 -12.08 -17.68 -6.93
CA GLU A 179 -11.92 -19.13 -7.14
C GLU A 179 -10.47 -19.49 -7.40
N LEU A 180 -9.75 -18.70 -8.23
CA LEU A 180 -8.34 -18.91 -8.53
C LEU A 180 -7.46 -18.78 -7.27
N ILE A 181 -7.76 -17.81 -6.39
CA ILE A 181 -7.06 -17.67 -5.09
C ILE A 181 -7.27 -18.92 -4.26
N VAL A 182 -8.53 -19.35 -4.07
CA VAL A 182 -8.88 -20.54 -3.28
C VAL A 182 -8.18 -21.77 -3.82
N ASP A 183 -8.29 -22.02 -5.13
CA ASP A 183 -7.70 -23.19 -5.77
C ASP A 183 -6.17 -23.18 -5.67
N THR A 184 -5.54 -22.02 -5.86
CA THR A 184 -4.08 -21.89 -5.76
C THR A 184 -3.60 -22.16 -4.35
N VAL A 185 -4.24 -21.60 -3.33
CA VAL A 185 -3.88 -21.81 -1.92
C VAL A 185 -4.13 -23.25 -1.50
N ARG A 186 -5.27 -23.84 -1.86
CA ARG A 186 -5.62 -25.23 -1.50
C ARG A 186 -4.72 -26.28 -2.13
N ASN A 187 -4.26 -26.04 -3.36
CA ASN A 187 -3.42 -26.99 -4.09
C ASN A 187 -1.91 -26.75 -3.88
N SER A 188 -1.52 -25.71 -3.15
CA SER A 188 -0.11 -25.44 -2.86
C SER A 188 0.41 -26.37 -1.78
N ALA A 189 1.58 -26.98 -2.04
CA ALA A 189 2.29 -27.81 -1.08
C ALA A 189 2.98 -26.99 0.04
N GLN A 190 3.16 -25.69 -0.19
CA GLN A 190 3.76 -24.74 0.76
C GLN A 190 2.74 -23.62 1.04
N PRO A 191 2.76 -23.01 2.24
CA PRO A 191 1.97 -21.83 2.50
C PRO A 191 2.27 -20.73 1.48
N VAL A 192 1.21 -20.10 0.93
CA VAL A 192 1.26 -19.11 -0.14
C VAL A 192 1.34 -17.71 0.45
N MET A 193 2.22 -16.88 -0.08
CA MET A 193 2.21 -15.44 0.17
C MET A 193 1.17 -14.77 -0.75
N LEU A 194 0.42 -13.82 -0.23
CA LEU A 194 -0.40 -12.93 -1.04
C LEU A 194 0.22 -11.54 -1.06
N PHE A 195 0.27 -10.95 -2.24
CA PHE A 195 0.57 -9.55 -2.44
C PHE A 195 -0.69 -8.87 -2.98
N VAL A 196 -1.20 -7.87 -2.26
CA VAL A 196 -2.43 -7.15 -2.59
C VAL A 196 -2.07 -5.68 -2.79
N SER A 197 -2.05 -5.25 -4.04
CA SER A 197 -1.73 -3.88 -4.45
C SER A 197 -2.95 -3.11 -4.96
N GLY A 198 -4.12 -3.74 -4.94
CA GLY A 198 -5.40 -3.12 -5.24
C GLY A 198 -6.38 -3.23 -4.08
N THR A 199 -7.66 -3.17 -4.43
CA THR A 199 -8.73 -3.37 -3.44
C THR A 199 -8.71 -4.81 -2.90
N HIS A 200 -9.12 -4.97 -1.66
CA HIS A 200 -9.14 -6.25 -0.97
C HIS A 200 -10.28 -7.19 -1.42
N THR A 201 -11.05 -6.78 -2.42
CA THR A 201 -12.29 -7.43 -2.87
C THR A 201 -12.09 -8.90 -3.23
N ASN A 202 -11.06 -9.24 -4.01
CA ASN A 202 -10.82 -10.62 -4.43
C ASN A 202 -10.46 -11.52 -3.25
N LEU A 203 -9.64 -11.05 -2.32
CA LEU A 203 -9.25 -11.79 -1.13
C LEU A 203 -10.43 -11.97 -0.18
N ALA A 204 -11.25 -10.93 0.04
CA ALA A 204 -12.46 -11.03 0.85
C ALA A 204 -13.46 -12.03 0.24
N GLU A 205 -13.69 -12.01 -1.08
CA GLU A 205 -14.52 -13.00 -1.77
C GLU A 205 -13.94 -14.43 -1.64
N ALA A 206 -12.62 -14.59 -1.74
CA ALA A 206 -11.96 -15.89 -1.56
C ALA A 206 -12.16 -16.42 -0.12
N LEU A 207 -12.02 -15.57 0.89
CA LEU A 207 -12.29 -15.92 2.30
C LEU A 207 -13.76 -16.26 2.56
N ARG A 208 -14.70 -15.58 1.87
CA ARG A 208 -16.13 -15.91 1.92
C ARG A 208 -16.44 -17.27 1.27
N LEU A 209 -15.74 -17.60 0.16
CA LEU A 209 -15.89 -18.88 -0.51
C LEU A 209 -15.33 -20.05 0.32
N ASP A 210 -14.17 -19.83 0.92
CA ASP A 210 -13.50 -20.85 1.75
C ASP A 210 -12.62 -20.19 2.82
N SER A 211 -13.17 -19.96 3.99
CA SER A 211 -12.42 -19.36 5.12
C SER A 211 -11.26 -20.23 5.61
N GLY A 212 -11.22 -21.51 5.27
CA GLY A 212 -10.15 -22.41 5.67
C GLY A 212 -8.86 -22.22 4.86
N ILE A 213 -8.84 -21.34 3.84
CA ILE A 213 -7.58 -21.02 3.13
C ILE A 213 -6.59 -20.27 4.02
N VAL A 214 -7.07 -19.60 5.07
CA VAL A 214 -6.22 -18.88 6.06
C VAL A 214 -5.09 -19.79 6.58
N ASP A 215 -5.38 -21.07 6.80
CA ASP A 215 -4.40 -22.04 7.34
C ASP A 215 -3.20 -22.29 6.39
N ASN A 216 -3.33 -21.99 5.10
CA ASN A 216 -2.28 -22.19 4.10
C ASN A 216 -1.85 -20.87 3.41
N ILE A 217 -2.26 -19.73 3.94
CA ILE A 217 -1.71 -18.41 3.61
C ILE A 217 -0.62 -18.11 4.64
N ARG A 218 0.57 -17.79 4.13
CA ARG A 218 1.75 -17.54 4.95
C ARG A 218 1.75 -16.10 5.50
N ASP A 219 1.64 -15.14 4.59
CA ASP A 219 1.74 -13.70 4.85
C ASP A 219 0.89 -12.97 3.80
N VAL A 220 0.31 -11.84 4.15
CA VAL A 220 -0.38 -10.95 3.20
C VAL A 220 0.30 -9.59 3.22
N TYR A 221 1.00 -9.24 2.16
CA TYR A 221 1.58 -7.91 1.97
C TYR A 221 0.60 -7.03 1.22
N VAL A 222 0.29 -5.89 1.80
CA VAL A 222 -0.74 -4.96 1.30
C VAL A 222 -0.15 -3.59 1.07
N MET A 223 -0.33 -3.04 -0.14
CA MET A 223 -0.26 -1.60 -0.33
C MET A 223 -1.64 -1.01 -0.07
N GLY A 224 -1.75 -0.11 0.89
CA GLY A 224 -3.02 0.56 1.18
C GLY A 224 -3.07 1.24 2.54
N GLY A 225 -4.05 2.09 2.71
CA GLY A 225 -4.33 2.81 3.94
C GLY A 225 -3.39 3.97 4.26
N SER A 226 -3.78 4.71 5.30
CA SER A 226 -3.00 5.80 5.88
C SER A 226 -3.22 5.79 7.39
N ILE A 227 -2.15 5.85 8.20
CA ILE A 227 -2.23 5.70 9.65
C ILE A 227 -2.00 7.03 10.36
N HIS A 228 -0.94 7.75 10.02
CA HIS A 228 -0.55 9.01 10.64
C HIS A 228 -0.50 10.18 9.65
N VAL A 229 -0.64 9.89 8.36
CA VAL A 229 -0.67 10.90 7.29
C VAL A 229 -2.10 11.05 6.74
N PRO A 230 -2.42 12.14 6.05
CA PRO A 230 -3.69 12.26 5.33
C PRO A 230 -3.85 11.17 4.28
N GLY A 231 -5.09 10.87 3.90
CA GLY A 231 -5.37 10.09 2.70
C GLY A 231 -5.06 10.87 1.41
N ASN A 232 -5.05 10.17 0.29
CA ASN A 232 -4.69 10.75 -1.01
C ASN A 232 -5.89 11.04 -1.93
N ILE A 233 -7.10 10.61 -1.60
CA ILE A 233 -8.28 10.74 -2.48
C ILE A 233 -8.55 12.21 -2.82
N GLN A 234 -8.76 13.07 -1.82
CA GLN A 234 -9.11 14.46 -2.05
C GLN A 234 -7.97 15.28 -2.67
N SER A 235 -6.71 14.92 -2.39
CA SER A 235 -5.56 15.55 -3.02
C SER A 235 -5.48 15.24 -4.51
N ASP A 236 -5.81 14.01 -4.90
CA ASP A 236 -5.72 13.52 -6.26
C ASP A 236 -6.99 13.83 -7.06
N TRP A 237 -8.17 13.79 -6.41
CA TRP A 237 -9.47 14.07 -7.01
C TRP A 237 -10.34 14.95 -6.10
N PRO A 238 -10.20 16.29 -6.16
CA PRO A 238 -10.86 17.24 -5.25
C PRO A 238 -12.39 17.22 -5.24
N GLU A 239 -13.02 16.57 -6.22
CA GLU A 239 -14.47 16.40 -6.30
C GLU A 239 -15.00 15.36 -5.31
N ILE A 240 -14.13 14.49 -4.78
CA ILE A 240 -14.47 13.53 -3.73
C ILE A 240 -14.10 14.13 -2.38
N ASP A 241 -15.09 14.34 -1.52
CA ASP A 241 -14.93 14.89 -0.16
C ASP A 241 -14.44 13.79 0.79
N ASN A 242 -13.17 13.38 0.64
CA ASN A 242 -12.52 12.42 1.53
C ASN A 242 -11.01 12.70 1.60
N ALA A 243 -10.55 13.26 2.71
CA ALA A 243 -9.14 13.64 2.93
C ALA A 243 -8.38 12.64 3.81
N VAL A 244 -9.00 11.54 4.23
CA VAL A 244 -8.46 10.67 5.28
C VAL A 244 -8.26 9.23 4.85
N ALA A 245 -8.84 8.81 3.73
CA ALA A 245 -8.70 7.47 3.22
C ALA A 245 -7.70 7.40 2.04
N GLU A 246 -7.10 6.25 1.89
CA GLU A 246 -6.30 5.85 0.74
C GLU A 246 -7.21 5.11 -0.26
N TRP A 247 -6.86 5.17 -1.56
CA TRP A 247 -7.73 4.70 -2.66
C TRP A 247 -8.11 3.22 -2.56
N ASN A 248 -7.17 2.32 -2.32
CA ASN A 248 -7.44 0.86 -2.27
C ASN A 248 -8.41 0.49 -1.15
N ILE A 249 -8.26 1.15 0.00
CA ILE A 249 -9.17 0.95 1.14
C ILE A 249 -10.53 1.60 0.89
N TRP A 250 -10.54 2.82 0.32
CA TRP A 250 -11.78 3.55 0.12
C TRP A 250 -12.68 2.96 -0.96
N VAL A 251 -12.11 2.40 -2.02
CA VAL A 251 -12.92 1.80 -3.09
C VAL A 251 -13.73 0.62 -2.56
N ASP A 252 -13.17 -0.24 -1.71
CA ASP A 252 -13.93 -1.33 -1.07
C ASP A 252 -13.62 -1.43 0.43
N PRO A 253 -14.16 -0.51 1.25
CA PRO A 253 -13.88 -0.49 2.68
C PRO A 253 -14.44 -1.73 3.41
N VAL A 254 -15.49 -2.34 2.89
CA VAL A 254 -16.06 -3.57 3.46
C VAL A 254 -15.13 -4.75 3.24
N ALA A 255 -14.56 -4.88 2.06
CA ALA A 255 -13.57 -5.92 1.79
C ALA A 255 -12.30 -5.73 2.64
N ALA A 256 -11.84 -4.49 2.79
CA ALA A 256 -10.69 -4.17 3.62
C ALA A 256 -10.94 -4.54 5.09
N ASP A 257 -12.09 -4.17 5.66
CA ASP A 257 -12.48 -4.51 7.02
C ASP A 257 -12.54 -6.04 7.24
N GLU A 258 -13.12 -6.79 6.29
CA GLU A 258 -13.18 -8.24 6.36
C GLU A 258 -11.78 -8.88 6.32
N VAL A 259 -10.87 -8.37 5.51
CA VAL A 259 -9.51 -8.86 5.43
C VAL A 259 -8.72 -8.55 6.70
N PHE A 260 -8.82 -7.32 7.23
CA PHE A 260 -8.15 -6.95 8.49
C PHE A 260 -8.66 -7.74 9.70
N THR A 261 -9.92 -8.19 9.68
CA THR A 261 -10.51 -8.98 10.76
C THR A 261 -10.44 -10.50 10.54
N SER A 262 -9.88 -10.97 9.42
CA SER A 262 -9.85 -12.38 9.03
C SER A 262 -8.93 -13.27 9.86
N GLY A 263 -8.00 -12.70 10.61
CA GLY A 263 -6.95 -13.43 11.32
C GLY A 263 -5.71 -13.76 10.47
N LEU A 264 -5.62 -13.27 9.25
CA LEU A 264 -4.43 -13.31 8.41
C LEU A 264 -3.29 -12.46 9.02
N GLU A 265 -2.04 -12.86 8.77
CA GLU A 265 -0.86 -12.05 9.11
C GLU A 265 -0.66 -10.97 8.02
N ILE A 266 -1.04 -9.73 8.35
CA ILE A 266 -1.06 -8.60 7.40
C ILE A 266 0.15 -7.71 7.62
N HIS A 267 0.91 -7.49 6.54
CA HIS A 267 2.05 -6.58 6.44
C HIS A 267 1.64 -5.40 5.56
N LEU A 268 1.48 -4.23 6.18
CA LEU A 268 0.93 -3.06 5.51
C LEU A 268 2.03 -2.08 5.10
N ALA A 269 2.03 -1.66 3.85
CA ALA A 269 2.76 -0.49 3.34
C ALA A 269 1.78 0.67 3.11
N PRO A 270 1.46 1.46 4.14
CA PRO A 270 0.52 2.57 4.01
C PRO A 270 1.19 3.79 3.37
N LEU A 271 0.41 4.83 3.05
CA LEU A 271 0.93 6.10 2.56
C LEU A 271 2.03 6.70 3.45
N ASP A 272 1.98 6.40 4.76
CA ASP A 272 3.03 6.75 5.72
C ASP A 272 4.43 6.34 5.25
N ALA A 273 4.56 5.19 4.61
CA ALA A 273 5.82 4.69 4.08
C ALA A 273 5.99 5.03 2.60
N THR A 274 4.98 4.75 1.81
CA THR A 274 5.09 4.76 0.34
C THR A 274 5.36 6.16 -0.21
N ASP A 275 4.82 7.22 0.42
CA ASP A 275 5.08 8.62 0.08
C ASP A 275 6.49 9.13 0.46
N GLN A 276 7.31 8.30 1.10
CA GLN A 276 8.69 8.63 1.40
C GLN A 276 9.69 8.15 0.34
N VAL A 277 9.25 7.30 -0.61
CA VAL A 277 10.11 6.71 -1.63
C VAL A 277 9.80 7.31 -3.00
N LEU A 278 10.59 8.30 -3.41
CA LEU A 278 10.46 8.95 -4.72
C LEU A 278 11.31 8.24 -5.77
N TRP A 279 10.69 7.90 -6.89
CA TRP A 279 11.31 7.31 -8.05
C TRP A 279 11.50 8.35 -9.16
N THR A 280 12.59 8.27 -9.88
CA THR A 280 13.04 9.31 -10.80
C THR A 280 13.42 8.75 -12.17
N GLU A 281 13.62 9.62 -13.14
CA GLU A 281 14.16 9.26 -14.46
C GLU A 281 15.47 8.45 -14.36
N SER A 282 16.28 8.71 -13.32
CA SER A 282 17.52 7.94 -13.10
C SER A 282 17.25 6.48 -12.79
N ASP A 283 16.18 6.19 -12.05
CA ASP A 283 15.76 4.82 -11.72
C ASP A 283 15.22 4.12 -12.98
N ALA A 284 14.35 4.79 -13.72
CA ALA A 284 13.84 4.29 -14.99
C ALA A 284 14.98 3.91 -15.95
N ARG A 285 15.96 4.79 -16.14
CA ARG A 285 17.13 4.52 -16.97
C ARG A 285 17.98 3.35 -16.48
N ALA A 286 18.10 3.20 -15.15
CA ALA A 286 18.83 2.07 -14.57
C ALA A 286 18.10 0.74 -14.82
N TRP A 287 16.76 0.71 -14.75
CA TRP A 287 15.96 -0.48 -15.05
C TRP A 287 16.04 -0.86 -16.54
N ALA A 288 15.92 0.13 -17.45
CA ALA A 288 16.05 -0.10 -18.88
C ALA A 288 17.44 -0.62 -19.28
N ALA A 289 18.48 -0.29 -18.52
CA ALA A 289 19.87 -0.72 -18.79
C ALA A 289 20.05 -2.24 -18.69
N SER A 290 19.11 -2.98 -18.07
CA SER A 290 19.09 -4.44 -18.08
C SER A 290 18.94 -5.03 -19.48
N GLY A 291 18.27 -4.32 -20.40
CA GLY A 291 17.87 -4.81 -21.71
C GLY A 291 16.86 -5.95 -21.65
N SER A 292 16.34 -6.30 -20.46
CA SER A 292 15.26 -7.28 -20.31
C SER A 292 13.93 -6.65 -20.66
N PRO A 293 12.97 -7.45 -21.18
CA PRO A 293 11.61 -6.95 -21.46
C PRO A 293 10.94 -6.35 -20.23
N GLU A 294 11.11 -6.99 -19.06
CA GLU A 294 10.51 -6.56 -17.80
C GLU A 294 11.11 -5.23 -17.31
N GLY A 295 12.45 -5.10 -17.30
CA GLY A 295 13.11 -3.87 -16.88
C GLY A 295 12.86 -2.72 -17.84
N THR A 296 12.73 -3.00 -19.14
CA THR A 296 12.35 -2.00 -20.14
C THR A 296 10.93 -1.52 -19.92
N LEU A 297 9.95 -2.43 -19.75
CA LEU A 297 8.55 -2.06 -19.50
C LEU A 297 8.38 -1.32 -18.18
N ALA A 298 9.06 -1.75 -17.10
CA ALA A 298 9.04 -1.04 -15.83
C ALA A 298 9.58 0.40 -15.96
N SER A 299 10.65 0.57 -16.77
CA SER A 299 11.17 1.90 -17.11
C SER A 299 10.15 2.74 -17.88
N ASP A 300 9.50 2.16 -18.89
CA ASP A 300 8.55 2.88 -19.75
C ASP A 300 7.33 3.33 -18.94
N LEU A 301 6.83 2.49 -18.01
CA LEU A 301 5.74 2.84 -17.10
C LEU A 301 6.16 3.98 -16.14
N LEU A 302 7.34 3.90 -15.54
CA LEU A 302 7.84 4.97 -14.68
C LEU A 302 8.02 6.29 -15.46
N MET A 303 8.56 6.23 -16.68
CA MET A 303 8.72 7.41 -17.53
C MET A 303 7.37 8.00 -17.93
N MET A 304 6.40 7.17 -18.29
CA MET A 304 5.03 7.60 -18.58
C MET A 304 4.41 8.33 -17.39
N THR A 305 4.56 7.80 -16.17
CA THR A 305 4.04 8.44 -14.95
C THR A 305 4.72 9.79 -14.70
N LEU A 306 6.05 9.86 -14.81
CA LEU A 306 6.82 11.11 -14.68
C LEU A 306 6.36 12.17 -15.69
N ASP A 307 6.16 11.79 -16.95
CA ASP A 307 5.72 12.70 -18.01
C ASP A 307 4.28 13.15 -17.80
N SER A 308 3.37 12.24 -17.43
CA SER A 308 1.96 12.54 -17.18
C SER A 308 1.75 13.54 -16.05
N TRP A 309 2.57 13.45 -15.01
CA TRP A 309 2.52 14.37 -13.86
C TRP A 309 3.43 15.58 -14.02
N SER A 310 4.19 15.66 -15.13
CA SER A 310 5.23 16.68 -15.34
C SER A 310 6.17 16.82 -14.14
N ALA A 311 6.55 15.69 -13.54
CA ALA A 311 7.26 15.60 -12.28
C ALA A 311 8.71 15.15 -12.47
N THR A 312 9.57 15.54 -11.53
CA THR A 312 10.97 15.07 -11.46
C THR A 312 11.15 13.81 -10.61
N GLY A 313 10.11 13.42 -9.90
CA GLY A 313 10.00 12.21 -9.11
C GLY A 313 8.54 11.91 -8.82
N VAL A 314 8.20 10.64 -8.81
CA VAL A 314 6.85 10.13 -8.55
C VAL A 314 6.89 9.01 -7.52
N TYR A 315 5.78 8.72 -6.93
CA TYR A 315 5.60 7.55 -6.09
C TYR A 315 5.30 6.33 -6.98
N VAL A 316 5.82 5.17 -6.58
CA VAL A 316 5.50 3.84 -7.12
C VAL A 316 5.15 3.04 -5.88
N TRP A 317 3.95 3.28 -5.35
CA TRP A 317 3.50 2.83 -4.03
C TRP A 317 3.60 1.32 -3.89
N ASP A 318 3.11 0.58 -4.90
CA ASP A 318 3.05 -0.88 -4.90
C ASP A 318 4.43 -1.53 -4.92
N LEU A 319 5.41 -0.89 -5.58
CA LEU A 319 6.78 -1.38 -5.57
C LEU A 319 7.40 -1.30 -4.17
N VAL A 320 7.02 -0.32 -3.36
CA VAL A 320 7.49 -0.23 -1.96
C VAL A 320 6.98 -1.43 -1.15
N ALA A 321 5.71 -1.79 -1.29
CA ALA A 321 5.14 -2.98 -0.65
C ALA A 321 5.79 -4.28 -1.17
N ALA A 322 6.08 -4.38 -2.48
CA ALA A 322 6.78 -5.53 -3.06
C ALA A 322 8.22 -5.67 -2.53
N ILE A 323 8.91 -4.55 -2.30
CA ILE A 323 10.23 -4.53 -1.70
C ILE A 323 10.16 -4.91 -0.21
N GLN A 324 9.16 -4.44 0.54
CA GLN A 324 8.91 -4.87 1.92
C GLN A 324 8.72 -6.40 2.00
N ALA A 325 7.97 -6.99 1.06
CA ALA A 325 7.80 -8.45 0.98
C ALA A 325 9.11 -9.19 0.68
N THR A 326 10.06 -8.52 0.00
CA THR A 326 11.38 -9.09 -0.34
C THR A 326 12.38 -8.97 0.80
N ASP A 327 12.45 -7.81 1.43
CA ASP A 327 13.35 -7.53 2.54
C ASP A 327 12.66 -6.63 3.59
N PRO A 328 11.95 -7.24 4.55
CA PRO A 328 11.27 -6.50 5.62
C PRO A 328 12.20 -5.66 6.51
N ALA A 329 13.52 -5.94 6.48
CA ALA A 329 14.49 -5.14 7.25
C ALA A 329 14.65 -3.72 6.69
N LEU A 330 14.30 -3.50 5.41
CA LEU A 330 14.32 -2.17 4.78
C LEU A 330 13.17 -1.28 5.23
N CYS A 331 12.17 -1.86 5.91
CA CYS A 331 11.10 -1.13 6.56
C CYS A 331 10.65 -1.85 7.83
N PRO A 332 11.28 -1.59 8.97
CA PRO A 332 10.89 -2.20 10.24
C PRO A 332 9.42 -1.93 10.55
N GLU A 333 8.68 -2.99 10.84
CA GLU A 333 7.25 -2.94 11.04
C GLU A 333 6.89 -2.64 12.49
N ILE A 334 5.80 -1.90 12.66
CA ILE A 334 5.18 -1.61 13.95
C ILE A 334 3.81 -2.29 13.98
N PRO A 335 3.49 -3.09 15.02
CA PRO A 335 2.20 -3.75 15.12
C PRO A 335 1.11 -2.75 15.53
N PHE A 336 -0.05 -2.84 14.86
CA PHE A 336 -1.23 -2.04 15.09
C PHE A 336 -2.49 -2.91 15.26
N ALA A 337 -3.44 -2.39 16.02
CA ALA A 337 -4.84 -2.78 15.93
C ALA A 337 -5.54 -1.78 15.02
N LEU A 338 -5.81 -2.17 13.80
CA LEU A 338 -6.43 -1.33 12.78
C LEU A 338 -7.87 -1.74 12.55
N ASP A 339 -8.71 -0.75 12.26
CA ASP A 339 -10.09 -0.89 11.84
C ASP A 339 -10.32 0.00 10.62
N VAL A 340 -11.34 -0.28 9.81
CA VAL A 340 -11.70 0.50 8.63
C VAL A 340 -13.09 1.08 8.80
N LEU A 341 -13.24 2.39 8.61
CA LEU A 341 -14.54 3.02 8.69
C LEU A 341 -15.37 2.70 7.43
N VAL A 342 -16.31 1.77 7.56
CA VAL A 342 -17.11 1.30 6.41
C VAL A 342 -18.35 2.15 6.13
N ALA A 343 -18.83 2.94 7.11
CA ALA A 343 -20.03 3.74 6.95
C ALA A 343 -19.84 4.83 5.88
N PRO A 344 -20.84 5.04 4.98
CA PRO A 344 -20.74 6.12 3.99
C PRO A 344 -20.59 7.50 4.64
N GLY A 345 -19.63 8.30 4.13
CA GLY A 345 -19.34 9.63 4.63
C GLY A 345 -17.97 10.13 4.19
N PRO A 346 -17.56 11.32 4.62
CA PRO A 346 -16.27 11.90 4.25
C PRO A 346 -15.06 11.21 4.91
N ASP A 347 -15.31 10.30 5.82
CA ASP A 347 -14.33 9.47 6.53
C ASP A 347 -14.41 7.96 6.18
N GLN A 348 -15.27 7.61 5.21
CA GLN A 348 -15.36 6.23 4.72
C GLN A 348 -14.00 5.75 4.17
N GLY A 349 -13.59 4.55 4.54
CA GLY A 349 -12.30 3.98 4.15
C GLY A 349 -11.12 4.47 4.99
N GLN A 350 -11.34 5.33 5.98
CA GLN A 350 -10.27 5.70 6.91
C GLN A 350 -9.78 4.49 7.69
N THR A 351 -8.47 4.28 7.71
CA THR A 351 -7.81 3.31 8.57
C THR A 351 -7.59 3.94 9.94
N VAL A 352 -8.17 3.35 10.99
CA VAL A 352 -8.15 3.90 12.35
C VAL A 352 -7.47 2.96 13.34
N ILE A 353 -6.69 3.52 14.27
CA ILE A 353 -6.08 2.76 15.36
C ILE A 353 -7.13 2.55 16.46
N THR A 354 -7.23 1.32 16.96
CA THR A 354 -8.16 0.93 18.02
C THR A 354 -7.45 0.30 19.22
N ASP A 355 -8.20 0.02 20.29
CA ASP A 355 -7.71 -0.70 21.47
C ASP A 355 -7.92 -2.23 21.36
N ALA A 356 -8.27 -2.73 20.17
CA ALA A 356 -8.45 -4.16 19.90
C ALA A 356 -7.10 -4.92 19.91
N PRO A 357 -7.09 -6.24 19.87
CA PRO A 357 -5.88 -7.00 19.58
C PRO A 357 -5.27 -6.60 18.23
N GLN A 358 -3.94 -6.58 18.16
CA GLN A 358 -3.19 -6.26 16.94
C GLN A 358 -3.55 -7.24 15.81
N ASN A 359 -3.79 -6.70 14.63
CA ASN A 359 -4.22 -7.44 13.43
C ASN A 359 -3.39 -7.10 12.18
N ALA A 360 -2.49 -6.13 12.28
CA ALA A 360 -1.59 -5.77 11.18
C ALA A 360 -0.24 -5.29 11.73
N ALA A 361 0.81 -5.43 10.93
CA ALA A 361 2.11 -4.82 11.15
C ALA A 361 2.40 -3.86 10.00
N ALA A 362 2.66 -2.59 10.29
CA ALA A 362 2.81 -1.55 9.29
C ALA A 362 4.24 -1.03 9.19
N CYS A 363 4.72 -0.87 7.96
CA CYS A 363 5.90 -0.12 7.60
C CYS A 363 5.59 1.38 7.71
N LEU A 364 6.36 2.15 8.48
CA LEU A 364 6.17 3.61 8.58
C LEU A 364 7.40 4.41 8.17
N GLU A 365 8.59 3.84 8.29
CA GLU A 365 9.86 4.50 8.04
C GLU A 365 10.75 3.64 7.12
N PRO A 366 10.55 3.69 5.79
CA PRO A 366 11.32 2.90 4.84
C PRO A 366 12.73 3.46 4.65
N ASP A 367 13.72 2.59 4.46
CA ASP A 367 15.02 2.99 3.92
C ASP A 367 14.91 3.19 2.40
N ALA A 368 14.44 4.36 1.99
CA ALA A 368 14.20 4.71 0.59
C ALA A 368 15.44 4.51 -0.30
N VAL A 369 16.65 4.72 0.23
CA VAL A 369 17.90 4.56 -0.53
C VAL A 369 18.16 3.08 -0.82
N GLN A 370 18.03 2.23 0.19
CA GLN A 370 18.22 0.80 0.05
C GLN A 370 17.11 0.15 -0.77
N MET A 371 15.85 0.58 -0.60
CA MET A 371 14.73 0.12 -1.42
C MET A 371 14.96 0.38 -2.91
N ARG A 372 15.36 1.60 -3.28
CA ARG A 372 15.69 1.94 -4.67
C ARG A 372 16.89 1.13 -5.20
N ALA A 373 17.89 0.88 -4.36
CA ALA A 373 19.02 0.04 -4.72
C ALA A 373 18.59 -1.42 -4.96
N LEU A 374 17.72 -1.96 -4.11
CA LEU A 374 17.21 -3.32 -4.27
C LEU A 374 16.35 -3.44 -5.54
N ALA A 375 15.42 -2.51 -5.79
CA ALA A 375 14.63 -2.48 -7.01
C ALA A 375 15.53 -2.45 -8.26
N THR A 376 16.58 -1.61 -8.24
CA THR A 376 17.54 -1.55 -9.35
C THR A 376 18.34 -2.86 -9.49
N GLY A 377 18.66 -3.52 -8.40
CA GLY A 377 19.32 -4.84 -8.43
C GLY A 377 18.46 -5.94 -9.02
N VAL A 378 17.13 -5.82 -8.96
CA VAL A 378 16.17 -6.79 -9.51
C VAL A 378 15.75 -6.43 -10.95
N LEU A 379 15.33 -5.19 -11.20
CA LEU A 379 14.83 -4.74 -12.50
C LEU A 379 15.95 -4.32 -13.45
N GLY A 380 17.07 -3.88 -12.93
CA GLY A 380 18.26 -3.45 -13.67
C GLY A 380 19.14 -4.61 -14.13
N PRO A 381 20.39 -4.31 -14.53
CA PRO A 381 21.37 -5.27 -15.03
C PRO A 381 21.93 -6.18 -13.94
#